data_944c43fdd8380dee606322f5c010df66
#
_entry.id   944c43fdd8380dee606322f5c010df66
#
_cell.length_a   1.000
_cell.length_b   1.000
_cell.length_c   1.000
_cell.angle_alpha   90.00
_cell.angle_beta   90.00
_cell.angle_gamma   90.00
#
_symmetry.space_group_name_H-M   'P 1'
#
loop_
_entity.id
_entity.type
_entity.pdbx_description
1 polymer ?
#
loop_
_entity_poly.entity_id
_entity_poly.type
_entity_poly.pdbx_seq_one_letter_code
_entity_poly.pdbx_strand_id
1 'polypeptide(L)'
;MDSLASIIVPCYNGEKFVDRCFDSILKQKYAHMEVIVVNDGSTDQSEQRVLAWNDRFRNAGIQLVYVSQENKGPGGAINAGLKHVTGEYLSLIDIDDELLESAVSTRVAFLKSHPDIDVVRSNGWYNRKSGKSLFIYDEKEKRIDDVFSALVGGETNNWAGSYMVRTSALFDFYPDREIYQSRFGQNLQFLMPLTYKKKCGYIDEPQMIYNIQEDSLSKTSDIKKTEKILSDNLAGYRDIRIYLIEKIIKTPNESERYIRIVDIAYYRSLLKLAIDTRDEQLLKATYSNLKELSGVTINERIEYCQYFFPYMVFPLRCIRKIKTAIDTLRETL
;
A
#
# COMPACT_ATOMS: atom_id res chain seq x y z
N MET A 1 24.38 18.79 11.11
CA MET A 1 23.81 17.66 11.88
C MET A 1 22.97 16.83 10.90
N ASP A 2 22.95 15.51 11.06
CA ASP A 2 22.07 14.68 10.28
C ASP A 2 20.61 14.91 10.71
N SER A 3 19.69 14.90 9.72
CA SER A 3 18.27 15.08 9.98
C SER A 3 17.69 13.87 10.72
N LEU A 4 16.84 14.09 11.73
CA LEU A 4 16.19 13.01 12.46
C LEU A 4 15.16 12.31 11.56
N ALA A 5 15.16 10.98 11.54
CA ALA A 5 14.16 10.17 10.88
C ALA A 5 13.27 9.45 11.91
N SER A 6 11.96 9.60 11.83
CA SER A 6 10.98 8.90 12.65
C SER A 6 10.50 7.65 11.94
N ILE A 7 10.39 6.54 12.67
CA ILE A 7 9.83 5.30 12.18
C ILE A 7 8.66 4.92 13.10
N ILE A 8 7.42 4.91 12.57
CA ILE A 8 6.26 4.41 13.30
C ILE A 8 6.09 2.93 13.00
N VAL A 9 5.92 2.15 14.06
CA VAL A 9 5.70 0.69 14.03
C VAL A 9 4.40 0.37 14.75
N PRO A 10 3.26 0.26 14.05
CA PRO A 10 2.04 -0.27 14.63
C PRO A 10 2.22 -1.75 15.01
N CYS A 11 1.78 -2.12 16.20
CA CYS A 11 1.92 -3.48 16.72
C CYS A 11 0.60 -3.97 17.34
N TYR A 12 0.07 -5.06 16.80
CA TYR A 12 -1.06 -5.78 17.37
C TYR A 12 -0.80 -7.29 17.27
N ASN A 13 -0.70 -7.97 18.42
CA ASN A 13 -0.38 -9.40 18.52
C ASN A 13 0.85 -9.78 17.68
N GLY A 14 1.92 -8.99 17.84
CA GLY A 14 3.15 -9.08 17.05
C GLY A 14 4.31 -9.80 17.74
N GLU A 15 4.09 -10.49 18.86
CA GLU A 15 5.16 -11.09 19.69
C GLU A 15 6.20 -11.89 18.90
N LYS A 16 5.76 -12.56 17.82
CA LYS A 16 6.61 -13.40 16.98
C LYS A 16 7.48 -12.61 16.01
N PHE A 17 7.17 -11.33 15.80
CA PHE A 17 7.77 -10.52 14.74
C PHE A 17 8.68 -9.42 15.29
N VAL A 18 8.46 -8.98 16.54
CA VAL A 18 9.19 -7.87 17.18
C VAL A 18 10.69 -7.99 16.99
N ASP A 19 11.27 -9.16 17.31
CA ASP A 19 12.72 -9.33 17.27
C ASP A 19 13.29 -9.14 15.87
N ARG A 20 12.62 -9.68 14.84
CA ARG A 20 13.05 -9.56 13.46
C ARG A 20 12.93 -8.13 12.93
N CYS A 21 11.80 -7.49 13.18
CA CYS A 21 11.56 -6.10 12.78
C CYS A 21 12.59 -5.18 13.42
N PHE A 22 12.76 -5.25 14.74
CA PHE A 22 13.64 -4.35 15.49
C PHE A 22 15.12 -4.60 15.19
N ASP A 23 15.52 -5.84 14.97
CA ASP A 23 16.88 -6.16 14.53
C ASP A 23 17.18 -5.51 13.17
N SER A 24 16.20 -5.49 12.25
CA SER A 24 16.32 -4.82 10.96
C SER A 24 16.43 -3.30 11.07
N ILE A 25 15.76 -2.70 12.06
CA ILE A 25 15.86 -1.25 12.36
C ILE A 25 17.20 -0.94 13.00
N LEU A 26 17.69 -1.73 13.95
CA LEU A 26 19.01 -1.54 14.57
C LEU A 26 20.18 -1.66 13.59
N LYS A 27 20.02 -2.45 12.52
CA LYS A 27 21.03 -2.62 11.47
C LYS A 27 21.07 -1.48 10.45
N GLN A 28 20.21 -0.47 10.59
CA GLN A 28 20.21 0.65 9.65
C GLN A 28 21.52 1.40 9.67
N LYS A 29 22.08 1.69 8.49
CA LYS A 29 23.27 2.54 8.31
C LYS A 29 22.90 4.03 8.41
N TYR A 30 22.10 4.36 9.42
CA TYR A 30 21.68 5.71 9.76
C TYR A 30 21.38 5.78 11.26
N ALA A 31 22.19 6.50 12.01
CA ALA A 31 22.11 6.49 13.47
C ALA A 31 21.09 7.48 14.04
N HIS A 32 20.76 8.56 13.32
CA HIS A 32 19.92 9.64 13.85
C HIS A 32 18.43 9.33 13.61
N MET A 33 17.91 8.39 14.39
CA MET A 33 16.53 7.89 14.28
C MET A 33 15.82 7.88 15.63
N GLU A 34 14.50 7.98 15.58
CA GLU A 34 13.59 7.59 16.65
C GLU A 34 12.62 6.50 16.14
N VAL A 35 12.27 5.59 17.01
CA VAL A 35 11.32 4.49 16.72
C VAL A 35 10.12 4.64 17.64
N ILE A 36 8.93 4.79 17.06
CA ILE A 36 7.68 4.98 17.78
C ILE A 36 6.86 3.72 17.61
N VAL A 37 6.79 2.90 18.65
CA VAL A 37 6.02 1.65 18.65
C VAL A 37 4.68 1.88 19.30
N VAL A 38 3.62 1.59 18.57
CA VAL A 38 2.25 1.71 19.11
C VAL A 38 1.66 0.33 19.28
N ASN A 39 1.55 -0.12 20.53
CA ASN A 39 0.83 -1.32 20.90
C ASN A 39 -0.68 -1.05 20.91
N ASP A 40 -1.37 -1.55 19.91
CA ASP A 40 -2.80 -1.35 19.67
C ASP A 40 -3.66 -2.42 20.39
N GLY A 41 -3.44 -2.54 21.70
CA GLY A 41 -4.22 -3.45 22.55
C GLY A 41 -3.90 -4.93 22.31
N SER A 42 -2.63 -5.29 22.15
CA SER A 42 -2.20 -6.69 22.03
C SER A 42 -2.58 -7.50 23.27
N THR A 43 -2.94 -8.75 23.05
CA THR A 43 -3.30 -9.72 24.10
C THR A 43 -2.25 -10.82 24.29
N ASP A 44 -1.19 -10.79 23.46
CA ASP A 44 -0.03 -11.67 23.53
C ASP A 44 1.15 -11.01 24.28
N GLN A 45 2.36 -11.51 24.15
CA GLN A 45 3.55 -10.98 24.82
C GLN A 45 4.22 -9.80 24.05
N SER A 46 3.52 -9.14 23.13
CA SER A 46 4.07 -8.04 22.31
C SER A 46 4.68 -6.93 23.17
N GLU A 47 3.98 -6.47 24.21
CA GLU A 47 4.49 -5.42 25.11
C GLU A 47 5.82 -5.81 25.73
N GLN A 48 5.89 -6.97 26.35
CA GLN A 48 7.11 -7.45 27.02
C GLN A 48 8.27 -7.57 26.02
N ARG A 49 7.98 -8.06 24.82
CA ARG A 49 8.97 -8.19 23.75
C ARG A 49 9.50 -6.82 23.31
N VAL A 50 8.62 -5.87 23.07
CA VAL A 50 8.99 -4.50 22.67
C VAL A 50 9.86 -3.85 23.75
N LEU A 51 9.43 -3.90 25.01
CA LEU A 51 10.15 -3.25 26.12
C LEU A 51 11.52 -3.87 26.38
N ALA A 52 11.71 -5.16 26.11
CA ALA A 52 13.00 -5.83 26.21
C ALA A 52 14.08 -5.27 25.26
N TRP A 53 13.68 -4.53 24.22
CA TRP A 53 14.61 -3.90 23.26
C TRP A 53 15.10 -2.50 23.70
N ASN A 54 14.53 -1.90 24.73
CA ASN A 54 14.86 -0.54 25.18
C ASN A 54 16.37 -0.30 25.32
N ASP A 55 17.06 -1.20 26.02
CA ASP A 55 18.50 -1.04 26.25
C ASP A 55 19.31 -1.17 24.96
N ARG A 56 18.90 -2.04 24.05
CA ARG A 56 19.58 -2.21 22.75
C ARG A 56 19.45 -0.95 21.89
N PHE A 57 18.27 -0.36 21.80
CA PHE A 57 18.04 0.89 21.07
C PHE A 57 18.79 2.06 21.73
N ARG A 58 18.69 2.19 23.06
CA ARG A 58 19.41 3.23 23.81
C ARG A 58 20.94 3.15 23.62
N ASN A 59 21.51 1.95 23.66
CA ASN A 59 22.94 1.73 23.45
C ASN A 59 23.38 2.04 22.01
N ALA A 60 22.47 1.95 21.03
CA ALA A 60 22.69 2.35 19.66
C ALA A 60 22.43 3.87 19.42
N GLY A 61 22.06 4.63 20.46
CA GLY A 61 21.73 6.05 20.35
C GLY A 61 20.38 6.33 19.68
N ILE A 62 19.51 5.34 19.57
CA ILE A 62 18.17 5.45 18.97
C ILE A 62 17.14 5.56 20.09
N GLN A 63 16.27 6.57 20.01
CA GLN A 63 15.18 6.72 20.95
C GLN A 63 14.05 5.74 20.60
N LEU A 64 13.64 4.90 21.56
CA LEU A 64 12.45 4.07 21.48
C LEU A 64 11.32 4.73 22.27
N VAL A 65 10.25 5.13 21.58
CA VAL A 65 9.01 5.66 22.18
C VAL A 65 7.98 4.54 22.16
N TYR A 66 7.55 4.08 23.32
CA TYR A 66 6.48 3.07 23.45
C TYR A 66 5.17 3.73 23.83
N VAL A 67 4.13 3.45 23.04
CA VAL A 67 2.75 3.93 23.26
C VAL A 67 1.85 2.71 23.35
N SER A 68 1.00 2.65 24.37
CA SER A 68 -0.04 1.60 24.51
C SER A 68 -1.42 2.23 24.47
N GLN A 69 -2.33 1.60 23.77
CA GLN A 69 -3.75 2.01 23.69
C GLN A 69 -4.69 0.80 23.61
N GLU A 70 -5.96 1.03 23.83
CA GLU A 70 -7.00 0.07 23.45
C GLU A 70 -7.02 -0.10 21.93
N ASN A 71 -7.41 -1.28 21.43
CA ASN A 71 -7.41 -1.57 19.99
C ASN A 71 -8.35 -0.62 19.23
N LYS A 72 -7.74 0.23 18.39
CA LYS A 72 -8.42 1.18 17.50
C LYS A 72 -8.16 0.87 16.02
N GLY A 73 -7.49 -0.24 15.76
CA GLY A 73 -7.07 -0.66 14.43
C GLY A 73 -5.89 0.13 13.87
N PRO A 74 -5.39 -0.24 12.67
CA PRO A 74 -4.15 0.29 12.11
C PRO A 74 -4.14 1.82 11.99
N GLY A 75 -5.26 2.42 11.54
CA GLY A 75 -5.37 3.89 11.46
C GLY A 75 -5.28 4.57 12.81
N GLY A 76 -5.92 4.00 13.85
CA GLY A 76 -5.85 4.51 15.22
C GLY A 76 -4.45 4.39 15.82
N ALA A 77 -3.76 3.28 15.55
CA ALA A 77 -2.37 3.10 15.98
C ALA A 77 -1.43 4.11 15.33
N ILE A 78 -1.57 4.34 14.01
CA ILE A 78 -0.78 5.36 13.32
C ILE A 78 -1.07 6.76 13.89
N ASN A 79 -2.32 7.11 14.16
CA ASN A 79 -2.69 8.40 14.75
C ASN A 79 -2.04 8.63 16.13
N ALA A 80 -1.99 7.59 16.96
CA ALA A 80 -1.26 7.68 18.22
C ALA A 80 0.24 7.91 17.99
N GLY A 81 0.84 7.20 17.02
CA GLY A 81 2.25 7.37 16.66
C GLY A 81 2.58 8.75 16.10
N LEU A 82 1.74 9.32 15.24
CA LEU A 82 1.94 10.63 14.61
C LEU A 82 2.08 11.76 15.63
N LYS A 83 1.48 11.64 16.81
CA LYS A 83 1.56 12.62 17.90
C LYS A 83 2.96 12.70 18.50
N HIS A 84 3.76 11.66 18.38
CA HIS A 84 5.11 11.56 18.92
C HIS A 84 6.22 11.81 17.88
N VAL A 85 5.89 11.99 16.61
CA VAL A 85 6.84 12.25 15.54
C VAL A 85 7.54 13.60 15.74
N THR A 86 8.87 13.57 15.80
CA THR A 86 9.73 14.76 15.91
C THR A 86 10.73 14.87 14.77
N GLY A 87 10.94 13.82 13.99
CA GLY A 87 11.89 13.77 12.89
C GLY A 87 11.46 14.59 11.67
N GLU A 88 12.45 15.07 10.92
CA GLU A 88 12.26 15.76 9.64
C GLU A 88 11.69 14.83 8.56
N TYR A 89 12.02 13.56 8.66
CA TYR A 89 11.55 12.51 7.75
C TYR A 89 10.76 11.44 8.52
N LEU A 90 9.74 10.89 7.88
CA LEU A 90 8.86 9.90 8.49
C LEU A 90 8.68 8.69 7.56
N SER A 91 8.82 7.50 8.14
CA SER A 91 8.47 6.22 7.53
C SER A 91 7.53 5.42 8.42
N LEU A 92 6.72 4.57 7.81
CA LEU A 92 5.99 3.51 8.50
C LEU A 92 6.67 2.17 8.22
N ILE A 93 6.56 1.21 9.13
CA ILE A 93 6.84 -0.21 8.86
C ILE A 93 5.88 -1.07 9.67
N ASP A 94 5.34 -2.09 9.04
CA ASP A 94 4.52 -3.09 9.74
C ASP A 94 5.42 -4.02 10.56
N ILE A 95 4.94 -4.44 11.75
CA ILE A 95 5.75 -5.21 12.71
C ILE A 95 6.23 -6.55 12.17
N ASP A 96 5.57 -7.09 11.14
CA ASP A 96 5.92 -8.37 10.51
C ASP A 96 6.87 -8.24 9.32
N ASP A 97 7.31 -7.01 9.00
CA ASP A 97 8.23 -6.70 7.89
C ASP A 97 9.65 -6.32 8.36
N GLU A 98 10.56 -6.14 7.41
CA GLU A 98 11.96 -5.80 7.66
C GLU A 98 12.44 -4.67 6.74
N LEU A 99 13.26 -3.75 7.27
CA LEU A 99 14.01 -2.79 6.45
C LEU A 99 15.37 -3.39 6.05
N LEU A 100 15.83 -3.13 4.83
CA LEU A 100 17.20 -3.44 4.45
C LEU A 100 18.15 -2.36 5.01
N GLU A 101 19.40 -2.71 5.27
CA GLU A 101 20.37 -1.91 6.04
C GLU A 101 20.54 -0.47 5.56
N SER A 102 20.39 -0.19 4.28
CA SER A 102 20.53 1.14 3.68
C SER A 102 19.21 1.92 3.53
N ALA A 103 18.08 1.34 3.93
CA ALA A 103 16.76 1.87 3.62
C ALA A 103 16.56 3.32 4.10
N VAL A 104 16.89 3.60 5.35
CA VAL A 104 16.74 4.94 5.91
C VAL A 104 17.76 5.91 5.31
N SER A 105 19.05 5.54 5.28
CA SER A 105 20.11 6.41 4.77
C SER A 105 19.90 6.79 3.30
N THR A 106 19.52 5.82 2.44
CA THR A 106 19.30 6.07 1.03
C THR A 106 18.11 6.99 0.79
N ARG A 107 16.99 6.79 1.50
CA ARG A 107 15.78 7.63 1.36
C ARG A 107 16.02 9.05 1.90
N VAL A 108 16.71 9.19 3.04
CA VAL A 108 17.08 10.51 3.58
C VAL A 108 18.01 11.25 2.61
N ALA A 109 19.04 10.57 2.08
CA ALA A 109 19.95 11.17 1.11
C ALA A 109 19.20 11.62 -0.17
N PHE A 110 18.25 10.79 -0.66
CA PHE A 110 17.42 11.14 -1.80
C PHE A 110 16.59 12.41 -1.51
N LEU A 111 15.85 12.45 -0.42
CA LEU A 111 15.02 13.60 -0.09
C LEU A 111 15.87 14.85 0.17
N LYS A 112 17.03 14.74 0.80
CA LYS A 112 17.96 15.87 0.96
C LYS A 112 18.43 16.46 -0.37
N SER A 113 18.73 15.62 -1.35
CA SER A 113 19.19 16.06 -2.67
C SER A 113 18.06 16.55 -3.60
N HIS A 114 16.80 16.31 -3.25
CA HIS A 114 15.62 16.71 -4.03
C HIS A 114 14.64 17.50 -3.14
N PRO A 115 14.90 18.78 -2.86
CA PRO A 115 14.08 19.59 -1.93
C PRO A 115 12.65 19.86 -2.47
N ASP A 116 12.44 19.68 -3.77
CA ASP A 116 11.14 19.79 -4.46
C ASP A 116 10.28 18.51 -4.37
N ILE A 117 10.80 17.46 -3.74
CA ILE A 117 10.11 16.17 -3.60
C ILE A 117 9.76 15.93 -2.13
N ASP A 118 8.46 15.71 -1.85
CA ASP A 118 7.93 15.47 -0.51
C ASP A 118 7.91 13.99 -0.11
N VAL A 119 7.94 13.09 -1.09
CA VAL A 119 7.87 11.64 -0.85
C VAL A 119 8.75 10.88 -1.82
N VAL A 120 9.49 9.91 -1.30
CA VAL A 120 10.25 8.93 -2.08
C VAL A 120 9.73 7.52 -1.79
N ARG A 121 9.45 6.79 -2.86
CA ARG A 121 9.11 5.36 -2.81
C ARG A 121 10.33 4.53 -3.22
N SER A 122 10.31 3.26 -2.88
CA SER A 122 11.38 2.34 -3.24
C SER A 122 10.85 0.97 -3.62
N ASN A 123 11.66 0.22 -4.35
CA ASN A 123 11.43 -1.19 -4.55
C ASN A 123 11.61 -1.98 -3.24
N GLY A 124 11.20 -3.24 -3.23
CA GLY A 124 11.34 -4.15 -2.12
C GLY A 124 11.17 -5.60 -2.56
N TRP A 125 11.26 -6.50 -1.61
CA TRP A 125 11.10 -7.92 -1.83
C TRP A 125 9.82 -8.45 -1.21
N TYR A 126 8.99 -9.15 -1.97
CA TYR A 126 8.05 -10.11 -1.43
C TYR A 126 8.81 -11.35 -0.98
N ASN A 127 8.66 -11.73 0.28
CA ASN A 127 9.21 -12.97 0.83
C ASN A 127 8.08 -13.99 0.99
N ARG A 128 8.12 -15.04 0.18
CA ARG A 128 7.16 -16.16 0.18
C ARG A 128 7.89 -17.47 0.44
N LYS A 129 7.19 -18.52 0.83
CA LYS A 129 7.78 -19.89 0.91
C LYS A 129 8.38 -20.33 -0.42
N SER A 130 7.83 -19.89 -1.54
CA SER A 130 8.33 -20.20 -2.88
C SER A 130 9.59 -19.42 -3.28
N GLY A 131 10.05 -18.47 -2.44
CA GLY A 131 11.20 -17.62 -2.69
C GLY A 131 10.86 -16.13 -2.72
N LYS A 132 11.89 -15.31 -2.96
CA LYS A 132 11.76 -13.84 -3.02
C LYS A 132 11.46 -13.38 -4.43
N SER A 133 10.64 -12.34 -4.56
CA SER A 133 10.38 -11.64 -5.81
C SER A 133 10.33 -10.12 -5.58
N LEU A 134 10.76 -9.31 -6.54
CA LEU A 134 10.68 -7.86 -6.45
C LEU A 134 9.21 -7.38 -6.42
N PHE A 135 8.97 -6.20 -5.86
CA PHE A 135 7.67 -5.52 -5.95
C PHE A 135 7.38 -5.09 -7.38
N ILE A 136 8.36 -4.47 -8.00
CA ILE A 136 8.25 -3.87 -9.33
C ILE A 136 9.37 -4.41 -10.21
N TYR A 137 9.00 -5.07 -11.30
CA TYR A 137 9.91 -5.54 -12.35
C TYR A 137 9.81 -4.71 -13.62
N ASP A 138 8.61 -4.22 -13.94
CA ASP A 138 8.33 -3.51 -15.19
C ASP A 138 8.94 -2.10 -15.16
N GLU A 139 9.74 -1.78 -16.15
CA GLU A 139 10.39 -0.47 -16.28
C GLU A 139 9.37 0.68 -16.44
N LYS A 140 8.19 0.43 -17.01
CA LYS A 140 7.12 1.43 -17.09
C LYS A 140 6.56 1.74 -15.72
N GLU A 141 6.37 0.71 -14.87
CA GLU A 141 5.88 0.89 -13.51
C GLU A 141 6.90 1.62 -12.62
N LYS A 142 8.20 1.40 -12.83
CA LYS A 142 9.27 2.13 -12.14
C LYS A 142 9.30 3.62 -12.47
N ARG A 143 8.87 3.98 -13.70
CA ARG A 143 8.95 5.34 -14.27
C ARG A 143 7.56 6.00 -14.36
N ILE A 144 6.65 5.68 -13.46
CA ILE A 144 5.33 6.33 -13.42
C ILE A 144 5.51 7.81 -13.04
N ASP A 145 5.18 8.72 -13.96
CA ASP A 145 5.24 10.17 -13.72
C ASP A 145 4.07 10.61 -12.83
N ASP A 146 2.87 10.11 -13.11
CA ASP A 146 1.65 10.41 -12.33
C ASP A 146 1.37 9.29 -11.32
N VAL A 147 2.12 9.31 -10.21
CA VAL A 147 1.96 8.35 -9.12
C VAL A 147 0.59 8.49 -8.44
N PHE A 148 0.02 9.71 -8.38
CA PHE A 148 -1.31 9.92 -7.82
C PHE A 148 -2.37 9.11 -8.58
N SER A 149 -2.41 9.23 -9.90
CA SER A 149 -3.35 8.45 -10.73
C SER A 149 -3.15 6.94 -10.59
N ALA A 150 -1.91 6.49 -10.50
CA ALA A 150 -1.59 5.07 -10.29
C ALA A 150 -2.07 4.56 -8.91
N LEU A 151 -1.95 5.37 -7.85
CA LEU A 151 -2.49 5.05 -6.51
C LEU A 151 -4.02 5.02 -6.50
N VAL A 152 -4.66 5.96 -7.21
CA VAL A 152 -6.11 6.02 -7.39
C VAL A 152 -6.62 4.77 -8.09
N GLY A 153 -5.96 4.35 -9.17
CA GLY A 153 -6.31 3.14 -9.94
C GLY A 153 -5.92 1.82 -9.26
N GLY A 154 -5.08 1.88 -8.20
CA GLY A 154 -4.53 0.67 -7.59
C GLY A 154 -3.48 -0.02 -8.45
N GLU A 155 -2.79 0.72 -9.30
CA GLU A 155 -1.85 0.24 -10.32
C GLU A 155 -0.39 0.26 -9.85
N THR A 156 -0.13 0.69 -8.60
CA THR A 156 1.21 0.69 -8.02
C THR A 156 1.20 0.31 -6.55
N ASN A 157 2.33 -0.18 -6.04
CA ASN A 157 2.47 -0.59 -4.66
C ASN A 157 2.50 0.61 -3.69
N ASN A 158 2.04 0.38 -2.46
CA ASN A 158 1.99 1.37 -1.39
C ASN A 158 2.25 0.74 -0.01
N TRP A 159 3.17 -0.21 0.07
CA TRP A 159 3.45 -0.93 1.31
C TRP A 159 4.13 -0.04 2.35
N ALA A 160 3.74 -0.19 3.62
CA ALA A 160 4.52 0.32 4.75
C ALA A 160 5.97 -0.20 4.62
N GLY A 161 6.96 0.62 4.99
CA GLY A 161 8.36 0.28 4.80
C GLY A 161 8.91 0.52 3.39
N SER A 162 8.08 0.78 2.36
CA SER A 162 8.53 1.05 0.99
C SER A 162 8.64 2.53 0.62
N TYR A 163 8.40 3.45 1.55
CA TYR A 163 8.45 4.89 1.30
C TYR A 163 8.92 5.69 2.53
N MET A 164 9.30 6.93 2.28
CA MET A 164 9.60 7.94 3.28
C MET A 164 9.05 9.29 2.82
N VAL A 165 8.51 10.06 3.77
CA VAL A 165 7.93 11.38 3.49
C VAL A 165 8.65 12.48 4.27
N ARG A 166 8.55 13.73 3.78
CA ARG A 166 8.85 14.90 4.61
C ARG A 166 7.74 15.08 5.63
N THR A 167 8.10 15.10 6.89
CA THR A 167 7.13 15.24 7.99
C THR A 167 6.35 16.56 7.88
N SER A 168 7.02 17.65 7.54
CA SER A 168 6.37 18.95 7.35
C SER A 168 5.28 18.91 6.28
N ALA A 169 5.57 18.35 5.11
CA ALA A 169 4.60 18.26 4.02
C ALA A 169 3.38 17.40 4.38
N LEU A 170 3.58 16.34 5.16
CA LEU A 170 2.48 15.53 5.66
C LEU A 170 1.64 16.29 6.68
N PHE A 171 2.26 17.02 7.60
CA PHE A 171 1.56 17.78 8.63
C PHE A 171 0.94 19.09 8.11
N ASP A 172 1.44 19.64 7.01
CA ASP A 172 0.73 20.71 6.29
C ASP A 172 -0.63 20.24 5.77
N PHE A 173 -0.73 18.98 5.36
CA PHE A 173 -2.00 18.38 4.93
C PHE A 173 -2.84 17.85 6.11
N TYR A 174 -2.21 17.37 7.18
CA TYR A 174 -2.83 16.87 8.41
C TYR A 174 -2.34 17.70 9.63
N PRO A 175 -2.81 18.94 9.81
CA PRO A 175 -2.32 19.80 10.89
C PRO A 175 -2.61 19.25 12.29
N ASP A 176 -3.70 18.49 12.43
CA ASP A 176 -4.04 17.82 13.69
C ASP A 176 -3.21 16.54 13.94
N ARG A 177 -2.32 16.18 13.00
CA ARG A 177 -1.55 14.93 13.01
C ARG A 177 -2.43 13.69 13.10
N GLU A 178 -3.55 13.72 12.40
CA GLU A 178 -4.50 12.61 12.37
C GLU A 178 -4.93 12.30 10.93
N ILE A 179 -4.75 11.04 10.53
CA ILE A 179 -5.33 10.46 9.33
C ILE A 179 -6.74 9.95 9.65
N TYR A 180 -7.54 9.71 8.63
CA TYR A 180 -8.85 9.10 8.81
C TYR A 180 -8.69 7.69 9.42
N GLN A 181 -9.36 7.46 10.55
CA GLN A 181 -9.30 6.18 11.25
C GLN A 181 -10.05 5.11 10.46
N SER A 182 -9.33 4.34 9.69
CA SER A 182 -9.82 3.24 8.87
C SER A 182 -9.00 1.98 9.12
N ARG A 183 -9.56 0.82 8.78
CA ARG A 183 -8.80 -0.44 8.70
C ARG A 183 -8.05 -0.58 7.38
N PHE A 184 -8.31 0.30 6.42
CA PHE A 184 -7.79 0.23 5.05
C PHE A 184 -7.07 1.51 4.66
N GLY A 185 -6.09 1.38 3.77
CA GLY A 185 -5.50 2.48 3.05
C GLY A 185 -4.68 3.49 3.86
N GLN A 186 -4.07 3.08 4.97
CA GLN A 186 -3.22 3.96 5.78
C GLN A 186 -2.09 4.56 4.93
N ASN A 187 -1.42 3.72 4.15
CA ASN A 187 -0.34 4.16 3.26
C ASN A 187 -0.83 5.10 2.15
N LEU A 188 -2.06 4.92 1.64
CA LEU A 188 -2.67 5.83 0.68
C LEU A 188 -2.86 7.23 1.26
N GLN A 189 -3.14 7.33 2.56
CA GLN A 189 -3.32 8.59 3.25
C GLN A 189 -2.01 9.38 3.41
N PHE A 190 -0.87 8.71 3.36
CA PHE A 190 0.44 9.35 3.29
C PHE A 190 0.82 9.72 1.85
N LEU A 191 0.58 8.82 0.92
CA LEU A 191 1.09 8.96 -0.44
C LEU A 191 0.22 9.87 -1.33
N MET A 192 -1.11 9.73 -1.31
CA MET A 192 -1.99 10.47 -2.22
C MET A 192 -1.90 11.99 -2.06
N PRO A 193 -1.93 12.57 -0.84
CA PRO A 193 -1.83 14.02 -0.70
C PRO A 193 -0.47 14.58 -1.11
N LEU A 194 0.59 13.78 -0.99
CA LEU A 194 1.96 14.19 -1.33
C LEU A 194 2.35 13.94 -2.78
N THR A 195 1.48 13.30 -3.56
CA THR A 195 1.72 12.99 -4.98
C THR A 195 0.74 13.70 -5.93
N TYR A 196 -0.35 14.29 -5.41
CA TYR A 196 -1.31 15.01 -6.25
C TYR A 196 -0.68 16.25 -6.87
N LYS A 197 -0.54 16.25 -8.20
CA LYS A 197 0.14 17.31 -8.98
C LYS A 197 1.57 17.61 -8.52
N LYS A 198 2.21 16.63 -7.89
CA LYS A 198 3.60 16.73 -7.39
C LYS A 198 4.42 15.55 -7.88
N LYS A 199 5.73 15.76 -7.95
CA LYS A 199 6.67 14.69 -8.24
C LYS A 199 6.79 13.73 -7.05
N CYS A 200 6.94 12.45 -7.35
CA CYS A 200 7.27 11.40 -6.39
C CYS A 200 8.64 10.80 -6.76
N GLY A 201 9.54 10.71 -5.80
CA GLY A 201 10.81 10.03 -6.01
C GLY A 201 10.64 8.52 -6.08
N TYR A 202 11.56 7.86 -6.78
CA TYR A 202 11.62 6.40 -6.80
C TYR A 202 13.06 5.91 -6.73
N ILE A 203 13.31 4.91 -5.87
CA ILE A 203 14.58 4.20 -5.71
C ILE A 203 14.35 2.76 -6.15
N ASP A 204 15.02 2.34 -7.25
CA ASP A 204 14.83 1.00 -7.80
C ASP A 204 15.46 -0.10 -6.94
N GLU A 205 16.49 0.23 -6.15
CA GLU A 205 17.08 -0.71 -5.21
C GLU A 205 16.06 -1.14 -4.15
N PRO A 206 15.92 -2.44 -3.88
CA PRO A 206 15.07 -2.92 -2.79
C PRO A 206 15.50 -2.35 -1.44
N GLN A 207 14.55 -1.83 -0.68
CA GLN A 207 14.81 -1.20 0.62
C GLN A 207 14.07 -1.88 1.79
N MET A 208 13.20 -2.85 1.48
CA MET A 208 12.46 -3.61 2.49
C MET A 208 12.17 -5.04 2.05
N ILE A 209 11.77 -5.87 3.00
CA ILE A 209 11.24 -7.21 2.79
C ILE A 209 9.83 -7.25 3.37
N TYR A 210 8.84 -7.47 2.49
CA TYR A 210 7.45 -7.74 2.86
C TYR A 210 7.28 -9.25 3.07
N ASN A 211 7.01 -9.66 4.31
CA ASN A 211 6.89 -11.06 4.68
C ASN A 211 5.44 -11.53 4.56
N ILE A 212 5.12 -12.29 3.52
CA ILE A 212 3.77 -12.81 3.29
C ILE A 212 3.48 -13.94 4.27
N GLN A 213 2.59 -13.68 5.23
CA GLN A 213 2.11 -14.66 6.19
C GLN A 213 1.07 -15.58 5.52
N GLU A 214 1.22 -16.90 5.67
CA GLU A 214 0.24 -17.85 5.13
C GLU A 214 -1.07 -17.88 5.93
N ASP A 215 -1.00 -17.56 7.21
CA ASP A 215 -2.14 -17.53 8.13
C ASP A 215 -2.83 -16.16 8.18
N SER A 216 -2.58 -15.28 7.20
CA SER A 216 -3.28 -13.99 7.15
C SER A 216 -4.79 -14.23 7.09
N LEU A 217 -5.54 -13.36 7.77
CA LEU A 217 -7.00 -13.43 7.99
C LEU A 217 -7.86 -13.64 6.73
N SER A 218 -7.25 -13.59 5.54
CA SER A 218 -7.88 -13.78 4.23
C SER A 218 -7.98 -15.24 3.76
N LYS A 219 -7.38 -16.21 4.47
CA LYS A 219 -7.39 -17.62 4.07
C LYS A 219 -8.30 -18.44 4.96
N THR A 220 -9.53 -18.63 4.54
CA THR A 220 -10.42 -19.67 5.07
C THR A 220 -10.68 -20.70 3.98
N SER A 221 -10.94 -21.95 4.37
CA SER A 221 -11.37 -22.99 3.42
C SER A 221 -12.81 -22.79 2.91
N ASP A 222 -13.54 -21.84 3.49
CA ASP A 222 -14.90 -21.48 3.08
C ASP A 222 -14.84 -20.38 2.01
N ILE A 223 -15.17 -20.75 0.79
CA ILE A 223 -15.16 -19.87 -0.40
C ILE A 223 -16.05 -18.63 -0.18
N LYS A 224 -17.27 -18.79 0.38
CA LYS A 224 -18.19 -17.68 0.61
C LYS A 224 -17.66 -16.70 1.67
N LYS A 225 -17.04 -17.22 2.72
CA LYS A 225 -16.40 -16.39 3.73
C LYS A 225 -15.20 -15.63 3.16
N THR A 226 -14.39 -16.29 2.34
CA THR A 226 -13.27 -15.66 1.61
C THR A 226 -13.77 -14.57 0.67
N GLU A 227 -14.81 -14.84 -0.11
CA GLU A 227 -15.44 -13.88 -1.02
C GLU A 227 -15.93 -12.64 -0.27
N LYS A 228 -16.65 -12.83 0.85
CA LYS A 228 -17.12 -11.72 1.67
C LYS A 228 -15.97 -10.87 2.19
N ILE A 229 -14.92 -11.49 2.75
CA ILE A 229 -13.74 -10.77 3.25
C ILE A 229 -13.05 -9.96 2.14
N LEU A 230 -12.88 -10.57 0.95
CA LEU A 230 -12.26 -9.89 -0.19
C LEU A 230 -13.12 -8.75 -0.73
N SER A 231 -14.44 -8.95 -0.81
CA SER A 231 -15.40 -7.92 -1.21
C SER A 231 -15.40 -6.74 -0.24
N ASP A 232 -15.43 -7.00 1.08
CA ASP A 232 -15.38 -5.99 2.13
C ASP A 232 -14.05 -5.21 2.08
N ASN A 233 -12.93 -5.89 1.82
CA ASN A 233 -11.62 -5.24 1.64
C ASN A 233 -11.62 -4.32 0.41
N LEU A 234 -12.13 -4.79 -0.73
CA LEU A 234 -12.23 -3.98 -1.95
C LEU A 234 -13.09 -2.74 -1.73
N ALA A 235 -14.23 -2.87 -1.03
CA ALA A 235 -15.09 -1.76 -0.67
C ALA A 235 -14.37 -0.76 0.24
N GLY A 236 -13.69 -1.23 1.29
CA GLY A 236 -12.93 -0.37 2.19
C GLY A 236 -11.81 0.41 1.49
N TYR A 237 -11.08 -0.22 0.56
CA TYR A 237 -10.08 0.48 -0.25
C TYR A 237 -10.68 1.46 -1.25
N ARG A 238 -11.87 1.18 -1.79
CA ARG A 238 -12.63 2.11 -2.61
C ARG A 238 -13.03 3.35 -1.82
N ASP A 239 -13.65 3.15 -0.67
CA ASP A 239 -14.18 4.23 0.16
C ASP A 239 -13.09 5.18 0.65
N ILE A 240 -11.94 4.64 1.08
CA ILE A 240 -10.82 5.48 1.51
C ILE A 240 -10.20 6.29 0.34
N ARG A 241 -10.15 5.73 -0.88
CA ARG A 241 -9.70 6.49 -2.06
C ARG A 241 -10.66 7.64 -2.39
N ILE A 242 -11.97 7.39 -2.37
CA ILE A 242 -12.99 8.42 -2.61
C ILE A 242 -12.86 9.53 -1.56
N TYR A 243 -12.81 9.18 -0.27
CA TYR A 243 -12.59 10.12 0.81
C TYR A 243 -11.34 11.00 0.58
N LEU A 244 -10.22 10.40 0.18
CA LEU A 244 -8.98 11.12 -0.08
C LEU A 244 -9.09 12.03 -1.31
N ILE A 245 -9.72 11.58 -2.38
CA ILE A 245 -9.97 12.39 -3.59
C ILE A 245 -10.77 13.65 -3.23
N GLU A 246 -11.87 13.52 -2.50
CA GLU A 246 -12.71 14.62 -2.07
C GLU A 246 -11.98 15.60 -1.11
N LYS A 247 -11.10 15.05 -0.24
CA LYS A 247 -10.28 15.85 0.66
C LYS A 247 -9.18 16.62 -0.08
N ILE A 248 -8.55 16.00 -1.10
CA ILE A 248 -7.41 16.55 -1.85
C ILE A 248 -7.89 17.49 -2.97
N ILE A 249 -8.90 17.07 -3.75
CA ILE A 249 -9.32 17.74 -4.99
C ILE A 249 -10.55 18.58 -4.71
N LYS A 250 -10.43 19.91 -4.90
CA LYS A 250 -11.52 20.86 -4.63
C LYS A 250 -12.34 21.19 -5.87
N THR A 251 -11.89 20.79 -7.05
CA THR A 251 -12.58 21.02 -8.33
C THR A 251 -13.55 19.86 -8.59
N PRO A 252 -14.90 20.07 -8.61
CA PRO A 252 -15.88 18.99 -8.72
C PRO A 252 -15.65 18.07 -9.94
N ASN A 253 -15.52 18.61 -11.13
CA ASN A 253 -15.32 17.83 -12.35
C ASN A 253 -14.06 16.97 -12.32
N GLU A 254 -12.98 17.46 -11.69
CA GLU A 254 -11.74 16.71 -11.55
C GLU A 254 -11.88 15.59 -10.50
N SER A 255 -12.55 15.88 -9.38
CA SER A 255 -12.87 14.88 -8.35
C SER A 255 -13.72 13.74 -8.93
N GLU A 256 -14.80 14.05 -9.63
CA GLU A 256 -15.67 13.08 -10.29
C GLU A 256 -14.89 12.19 -11.29
N ARG A 257 -13.98 12.78 -12.06
CA ARG A 257 -13.12 12.00 -12.98
C ARG A 257 -12.28 10.95 -12.24
N TYR A 258 -11.67 11.32 -11.11
CA TYR A 258 -10.86 10.38 -10.33
C TYR A 258 -11.72 9.37 -9.58
N ILE A 259 -12.88 9.76 -9.03
CA ILE A 259 -13.83 8.82 -8.41
C ILE A 259 -14.28 7.77 -9.42
N ARG A 260 -14.55 8.16 -10.67
CA ARG A 260 -14.86 7.20 -11.74
C ARG A 260 -13.74 6.19 -12.00
N ILE A 261 -12.47 6.61 -11.92
CA ILE A 261 -11.32 5.69 -12.04
C ILE A 261 -11.33 4.67 -10.89
N VAL A 262 -11.58 5.13 -9.65
CA VAL A 262 -11.71 4.26 -8.48
C VAL A 262 -12.83 3.24 -8.66
N ASP A 263 -14.00 3.70 -9.12
CA ASP A 263 -15.17 2.84 -9.32
C ASP A 263 -14.91 1.78 -10.40
N ILE A 264 -14.29 2.16 -11.50
CA ILE A 264 -13.91 1.22 -12.57
C ILE A 264 -12.92 0.17 -12.03
N ALA A 265 -11.90 0.58 -11.30
CA ALA A 265 -10.92 -0.33 -10.70
C ALA A 265 -11.57 -1.28 -9.68
N TYR A 266 -12.46 -0.76 -8.84
CA TYR A 266 -13.23 -1.53 -7.88
C TYR A 266 -14.11 -2.60 -8.55
N TYR A 267 -14.93 -2.22 -9.53
CA TYR A 267 -15.79 -3.17 -10.23
C TYR A 267 -15.01 -4.17 -11.07
N ARG A 268 -13.84 -3.82 -11.61
CA ARG A 268 -12.94 -4.78 -12.25
C ARG A 268 -12.45 -5.85 -11.28
N SER A 269 -12.06 -5.44 -10.09
CA SER A 269 -11.63 -6.37 -9.04
C SER A 269 -12.76 -7.27 -8.57
N LEU A 270 -13.97 -6.73 -8.43
CA LEU A 270 -15.17 -7.51 -8.11
C LEU A 270 -15.56 -8.46 -9.25
N LEU A 271 -15.42 -8.05 -10.52
CA LEU A 271 -15.69 -8.91 -11.66
C LEU A 271 -14.79 -10.15 -11.63
N LYS A 272 -13.50 -9.93 -11.38
CA LYS A 272 -12.54 -11.02 -11.24
C LYS A 272 -12.88 -11.92 -10.06
N LEU A 273 -13.21 -11.35 -8.90
CA LEU A 273 -13.64 -12.11 -7.72
C LEU A 273 -14.86 -12.98 -8.04
N ALA A 274 -15.88 -12.43 -8.69
CA ALA A 274 -17.09 -13.15 -9.06
C ALA A 274 -16.82 -14.31 -10.03
N ILE A 275 -15.86 -14.15 -10.95
CA ILE A 275 -15.42 -15.23 -11.86
C ILE A 275 -14.72 -16.34 -11.05
N ASP A 276 -13.79 -15.96 -10.16
CA ASP A 276 -12.98 -16.89 -9.37
C ASP A 276 -13.84 -17.69 -8.36
N THR A 277 -14.87 -17.05 -7.77
CA THR A 277 -15.79 -17.65 -6.80
C THR A 277 -17.01 -18.32 -7.48
N ARG A 278 -17.20 -18.12 -8.78
CA ARG A 278 -18.35 -18.55 -9.58
C ARG A 278 -19.68 -17.99 -9.07
N ASP A 279 -19.67 -16.76 -8.56
CA ASP A 279 -20.90 -16.04 -8.19
C ASP A 279 -21.51 -15.34 -9.39
N GLU A 280 -22.53 -15.97 -9.99
CA GLU A 280 -23.23 -15.46 -11.17
C GLU A 280 -23.99 -14.15 -10.88
N GLN A 281 -24.54 -14.00 -9.68
CA GLN A 281 -25.30 -12.81 -9.32
C GLN A 281 -24.37 -11.60 -9.18
N LEU A 282 -23.27 -11.76 -8.47
CA LEU A 282 -22.22 -10.74 -8.34
C LEU A 282 -21.64 -10.39 -9.72
N LEU A 283 -21.38 -11.38 -10.56
CA LEU A 283 -20.85 -11.19 -11.92
C LEU A 283 -21.74 -10.30 -12.77
N LYS A 284 -23.05 -10.60 -12.82
CA LYS A 284 -24.03 -9.83 -13.61
C LYS A 284 -24.15 -8.39 -13.11
N ALA A 285 -24.28 -8.21 -11.79
CA ALA A 285 -24.37 -6.89 -11.16
C ALA A 285 -23.13 -6.04 -11.45
N THR A 286 -21.95 -6.62 -11.26
CA THR A 286 -20.66 -5.94 -11.46
C THR A 286 -20.43 -5.56 -12.92
N TYR A 287 -20.78 -6.46 -13.86
CA TYR A 287 -20.66 -6.19 -15.29
C TYR A 287 -21.62 -5.06 -15.75
N SER A 288 -22.83 -5.00 -15.20
CA SER A 288 -23.78 -3.91 -15.45
C SER A 288 -23.20 -2.57 -15.00
N ASN A 289 -22.67 -2.49 -13.78
CA ASN A 289 -22.06 -1.26 -13.25
C ASN A 289 -20.86 -0.81 -14.10
N LEU A 290 -19.99 -1.73 -14.51
CA LEU A 290 -18.87 -1.41 -15.41
C LEU A 290 -19.35 -0.87 -16.75
N LYS A 291 -20.45 -1.41 -17.28
CA LYS A 291 -21.04 -0.94 -18.54
C LYS A 291 -21.58 0.48 -18.41
N GLU A 292 -22.28 0.80 -17.34
CA GLU A 292 -22.79 2.15 -17.04
C GLU A 292 -21.64 3.16 -16.95
N LEU A 293 -20.55 2.80 -16.30
CA LEU A 293 -19.34 3.59 -16.23
C LEU A 293 -18.57 3.64 -17.56
N SER A 294 -19.02 3.00 -18.62
CA SER A 294 -18.29 2.84 -19.90
C SER A 294 -16.87 2.28 -19.68
N GLY A 295 -16.70 1.48 -18.62
CA GLY A 295 -15.43 0.91 -18.18
C GLY A 295 -15.13 -0.48 -18.73
N VAL A 296 -16.05 -1.10 -19.49
CA VAL A 296 -15.91 -2.48 -19.97
C VAL A 296 -14.94 -2.56 -21.15
N THR A 297 -13.84 -3.25 -20.97
CA THR A 297 -12.86 -3.55 -22.01
C THR A 297 -13.28 -4.77 -22.84
N ILE A 298 -12.59 -4.99 -23.97
CA ILE A 298 -12.81 -6.19 -24.80
C ILE A 298 -12.47 -7.47 -24.02
N ASN A 299 -11.41 -7.44 -23.20
CA ASN A 299 -11.02 -8.59 -22.40
C ASN A 299 -12.11 -8.96 -21.37
N GLU A 300 -12.66 -7.98 -20.66
CA GLU A 300 -13.74 -8.21 -19.70
C GLU A 300 -15.03 -8.71 -20.36
N ARG A 301 -15.33 -8.25 -21.57
CA ARG A 301 -16.45 -8.81 -22.36
C ARG A 301 -16.22 -10.29 -22.70
N ILE A 302 -14.98 -10.62 -23.07
CA ILE A 302 -14.59 -12.01 -23.39
C ILE A 302 -14.72 -12.88 -22.14
N GLU A 303 -14.19 -12.44 -20.99
CA GLU A 303 -14.25 -13.17 -19.73
C GLU A 303 -15.69 -13.38 -19.26
N TYR A 304 -16.54 -12.34 -19.35
CA TYR A 304 -17.97 -12.43 -19.06
C TYR A 304 -18.68 -13.45 -19.96
N CYS A 305 -18.44 -13.40 -21.28
CA CYS A 305 -19.02 -14.37 -22.22
C CYS A 305 -18.51 -15.80 -21.96
N GLN A 306 -17.24 -15.99 -21.66
CA GLN A 306 -16.64 -17.29 -21.37
C GLN A 306 -17.22 -17.94 -20.10
N TYR A 307 -17.60 -17.14 -19.11
CA TYR A 307 -18.24 -17.64 -17.91
C TYR A 307 -19.55 -18.37 -18.23
N PHE A 308 -20.41 -17.79 -19.09
CA PHE A 308 -21.69 -18.39 -19.46
C PHE A 308 -21.57 -19.39 -20.60
N PHE A 309 -20.60 -19.22 -21.50
CA PHE A 309 -20.42 -20.02 -22.71
C PHE A 309 -18.99 -20.53 -22.86
N PRO A 310 -18.53 -21.46 -22.00
CA PRO A 310 -17.14 -21.92 -21.97
C PRO A 310 -16.69 -22.55 -23.29
N TYR A 311 -17.61 -23.07 -24.10
CA TYR A 311 -17.33 -23.68 -25.43
C TYR A 311 -17.11 -22.65 -26.55
N MET A 312 -17.41 -21.35 -26.34
CA MET A 312 -17.14 -20.28 -27.30
C MET A 312 -15.69 -19.79 -27.30
N VAL A 313 -14.81 -20.47 -26.61
CA VAL A 313 -13.40 -20.03 -26.34
C VAL A 313 -12.58 -19.91 -27.63
N PHE A 314 -12.85 -20.75 -28.66
CA PHE A 314 -11.98 -20.84 -29.84
C PHE A 314 -11.99 -19.57 -30.72
N PRO A 315 -13.13 -19.00 -31.09
CA PRO A 315 -13.17 -17.78 -31.90
C PRO A 315 -12.63 -16.56 -31.17
N LEU A 316 -12.87 -16.45 -29.85
CA LEU A 316 -12.47 -15.30 -29.05
C LEU A 316 -10.95 -15.25 -28.76
N ARG A 317 -10.30 -16.42 -28.61
CA ARG A 317 -8.83 -16.53 -28.54
C ARG A 317 -8.15 -16.12 -29.85
N CYS A 318 -8.76 -16.40 -30.98
CA CYS A 318 -8.26 -15.94 -32.29
C CYS A 318 -8.36 -14.42 -32.42
N ILE A 319 -9.46 -13.80 -32.00
CA ILE A 319 -9.63 -12.35 -31.99
C ILE A 319 -8.60 -11.67 -31.09
N ARG A 320 -8.31 -12.25 -29.92
CA ARG A 320 -7.28 -11.74 -28.99
C ARG A 320 -5.88 -11.79 -29.61
N LYS A 321 -5.51 -12.89 -30.28
CA LYS A 321 -4.23 -13.00 -31.01
C LYS A 321 -4.12 -12.02 -32.18
N ILE A 322 -5.20 -11.81 -32.92
CA ILE A 322 -5.25 -10.85 -34.02
C ILE A 322 -5.07 -9.42 -33.49
N LYS A 323 -5.74 -9.07 -32.37
CA LYS A 323 -5.58 -7.75 -31.76
C LYS A 323 -4.16 -7.52 -31.26
N THR A 324 -3.57 -8.48 -30.54
CA THR A 324 -2.17 -8.39 -30.10
C THR A 324 -1.22 -8.19 -31.28
N ALA A 325 -1.44 -8.89 -32.38
CA ALA A 325 -0.64 -8.73 -33.60
C ALA A 325 -0.81 -7.34 -34.27
N ILE A 326 -2.04 -6.79 -34.24
CA ILE A 326 -2.31 -5.42 -34.76
C ILE A 326 -1.69 -4.36 -33.84
N ASP A 327 -1.77 -4.52 -32.52
CA ASP A 327 -1.18 -3.59 -31.57
C ASP A 327 0.37 -3.60 -31.69
N THR A 328 0.98 -4.78 -31.85
CA THR A 328 2.43 -4.93 -32.09
C THR A 328 2.86 -4.29 -33.44
N LEU A 329 2.03 -4.41 -34.48
CA LEU A 329 2.30 -3.76 -35.77
C LEU A 329 2.16 -2.23 -35.72
N ARG A 330 1.29 -1.69 -34.86
CA ARG A 330 1.18 -0.23 -34.64
C ARG A 330 2.31 0.37 -33.81
N GLU A 331 2.96 -0.44 -32.98
CA GLU A 331 4.14 -0.02 -32.22
C GLU A 331 5.45 -0.10 -33.04
N THR A 332 5.40 -0.76 -34.20
CA THR A 332 6.56 -0.94 -35.11
C THR A 332 6.50 -0.04 -36.36
N LEU A 333 5.41 0.69 -36.58
CA LEU A 333 5.23 1.73 -37.61
C LEU A 333 5.17 3.13 -36.96
#